data_03febe12d92ead8934c659537779db26
#
_entry.id   03febe12d92ead8934c659537779db26
#
_cell.length_a   1.000
_cell.length_b   1.000
_cell.length_c   1.000
_cell.angle_alpha   90.00
_cell.angle_beta   90.00
_cell.angle_gamma   90.00
#
_symmetry.space_group_name_H-M   'P 1'
#
loop_
_entity.id
_entity.type
_entity.pdbx_description
1 polymer ?
#
loop_
_entity_poly.entity_id
_entity_poly.type
_entity_poly.pdbx_seq_one_letter_code
_entity_poly.pdbx_strand_id
1 'polypeptide(L)'
;MFQTDDVRINKVKELLPPVAVLEKFPATEIASSTTFESRKAIHNILEDSDDRLLVIVGPCSIHDTEAALEYGKRLKVLRDELGDNLEIVMRVYFEKPRTTVGWKGLINDPYMNDTFKLNDGLRLGRKLLLDLTDMGMPTASEFLDMITPQYVADLISWGAIGARTTESQVHRELASGLSCPVGFKNGTDGNIKIATDAIRSASASHHFLSVTKYGHSAIVETAGNPDCHIILRGGKEPNYSAEHVGKIKEELEASGLPQKVMIDFSHANSSKQFKRQMNVSDDVSEQISGGNKAIFGVMIESHLVEGRQDLVDGKAATYGQSVTDACIGWEDTETVLRQLAGAVEARRNK
;
A
#
# COMPACT_ATOMS: atom_id res chain seq x y z
N MET A 1 -25.34 13.34 40.02
CA MET A 1 -24.02 13.18 39.37
C MET A 1 -24.25 13.53 37.88
N PHE A 2 -23.39 14.34 37.25
CA PHE A 2 -23.50 14.65 35.83
C PHE A 2 -22.86 13.55 35.02
N GLN A 3 -23.45 13.20 33.85
CA GLN A 3 -22.83 12.28 32.89
C GLN A 3 -21.69 13.00 32.18
N THR A 4 -20.47 12.46 32.27
CA THR A 4 -19.25 13.06 31.69
C THR A 4 -18.56 12.18 30.67
N ASP A 5 -19.04 10.94 30.48
CA ASP A 5 -18.54 9.95 29.54
C ASP A 5 -19.62 9.53 28.54
N ASP A 6 -19.22 9.11 27.36
CA ASP A 6 -20.09 8.64 26.26
C ASP A 6 -21.21 9.63 25.80
N VAL A 7 -21.13 10.91 26.15
CA VAL A 7 -22.18 11.91 25.89
C VAL A 7 -22.40 12.19 24.39
N ARG A 8 -21.50 11.73 23.52
CA ARG A 8 -21.57 11.87 22.05
C ARG A 8 -21.56 10.53 21.32
N ILE A 9 -21.58 9.42 22.04
CA ILE A 9 -21.65 8.08 21.49
C ILE A 9 -23.10 7.63 21.41
N ASN A 10 -23.64 7.51 20.20
CA ASN A 10 -25.04 7.11 20.02
C ASN A 10 -25.24 5.60 20.15
N LYS A 11 -24.24 4.80 19.77
CA LYS A 11 -24.33 3.34 19.80
C LYS A 11 -22.95 2.70 19.75
N VAL A 12 -22.75 1.66 20.53
CA VAL A 12 -21.63 0.72 20.44
C VAL A 12 -22.15 -0.61 19.89
N LYS A 13 -21.45 -1.18 18.92
CA LYS A 13 -21.69 -2.53 18.40
C LYS A 13 -20.40 -3.33 18.50
N GLU A 14 -20.53 -4.60 18.82
CA GLU A 14 -19.38 -5.50 18.87
C GLU A 14 -18.83 -5.76 17.47
N LEU A 15 -17.51 -5.70 17.38
CA LEU A 15 -16.74 -6.17 16.23
C LEU A 15 -16.47 -7.66 16.44
N LEU A 16 -16.63 -8.48 15.39
CA LEU A 16 -16.21 -9.88 15.46
C LEU A 16 -14.73 -9.95 15.82
N PRO A 17 -14.32 -10.82 16.74
CA PRO A 17 -12.90 -10.95 17.04
C PRO A 17 -12.12 -11.46 15.81
N PRO A 18 -10.87 -11.04 15.63
CA PRO A 18 -10.04 -11.48 14.49
C PRO A 18 -10.06 -12.99 14.28
N VAL A 19 -9.94 -13.78 15.35
CA VAL A 19 -9.95 -15.25 15.28
C VAL A 19 -11.18 -15.81 14.55
N ALA A 20 -12.36 -15.24 14.73
CA ALA A 20 -13.57 -15.70 14.06
C ALA A 20 -13.55 -15.48 12.53
N VAL A 21 -12.87 -14.43 12.09
CA VAL A 21 -12.69 -14.14 10.65
C VAL A 21 -11.55 -15.00 10.09
N LEU A 22 -10.48 -15.22 10.84
CA LEU A 22 -9.37 -16.10 10.46
C LEU A 22 -9.82 -17.56 10.32
N GLU A 23 -10.63 -18.07 11.27
CA GLU A 23 -11.18 -19.42 11.21
C GLU A 23 -12.12 -19.63 10.03
N LYS A 24 -12.89 -18.59 9.67
CA LYS A 24 -13.78 -18.64 8.50
C LYS A 24 -13.02 -18.59 7.17
N PHE A 25 -11.92 -17.89 7.12
CA PHE A 25 -11.05 -17.71 5.94
C PHE A 25 -9.59 -17.96 6.35
N PRO A 26 -9.22 -19.21 6.65
CA PRO A 26 -7.88 -19.55 7.08
C PRO A 26 -6.89 -19.35 5.91
N ALA A 27 -5.71 -18.86 6.22
CA ALA A 27 -4.64 -18.83 5.23
C ALA A 27 -4.28 -20.25 4.80
N THR A 28 -4.20 -20.49 3.50
CA THR A 28 -3.75 -21.76 2.95
C THR A 28 -2.22 -21.80 2.93
N GLU A 29 -1.67 -22.97 2.62
CA GLU A 29 -0.23 -23.13 2.45
C GLU A 29 0.28 -22.27 1.26
N ILE A 30 -0.48 -22.21 0.15
CA ILE A 30 -0.14 -21.40 -1.02
C ILE A 30 -0.17 -19.91 -0.65
N ALA A 31 -1.24 -19.43 -0.01
CA ALA A 31 -1.37 -18.03 0.40
C ALA A 31 -0.26 -17.60 1.36
N SER A 32 0.07 -18.46 2.33
CA SER A 32 1.17 -18.23 3.29
C SER A 32 2.53 -18.17 2.60
N SER A 33 2.80 -19.11 1.68
CA SER A 33 4.04 -19.14 0.89
C SER A 33 4.14 -17.91 -0.01
N THR A 34 3.09 -17.56 -0.74
CA THR A 34 3.04 -16.34 -1.59
C THR A 34 3.39 -15.09 -0.81
N THR A 35 2.80 -14.93 0.38
CA THR A 35 3.05 -13.77 1.24
C THR A 35 4.48 -13.78 1.78
N PHE A 36 4.95 -14.93 2.27
CA PHE A 36 6.28 -15.07 2.86
C PHE A 36 7.40 -14.83 1.83
N GLU A 37 7.32 -15.47 0.66
CA GLU A 37 8.35 -15.33 -0.39
C GLU A 37 8.40 -13.90 -0.94
N SER A 38 7.24 -13.23 -1.08
CA SER A 38 7.21 -11.84 -1.52
C SER A 38 7.81 -10.89 -0.47
N ARG A 39 7.52 -11.08 0.83
CA ARG A 39 8.18 -10.31 1.91
C ARG A 39 9.69 -10.47 1.89
N LYS A 40 10.16 -11.71 1.73
CA LYS A 40 11.58 -12.03 1.62
C LYS A 40 12.23 -11.38 0.38
N ALA A 41 11.55 -11.43 -0.77
CA ALA A 41 12.02 -10.77 -1.98
C ALA A 41 12.14 -9.24 -1.79
N ILE A 42 11.15 -8.61 -1.16
CA ILE A 42 11.18 -7.16 -0.89
C ILE A 42 12.32 -6.81 0.08
N HIS A 43 12.51 -7.60 1.14
CA HIS A 43 13.66 -7.45 2.04
C HIS A 43 14.98 -7.52 1.29
N ASN A 44 15.16 -8.54 0.43
CA ASN A 44 16.36 -8.72 -0.36
C ASN A 44 16.61 -7.56 -1.35
N ILE A 45 15.56 -6.98 -1.92
CA ILE A 45 15.65 -5.78 -2.78
C ILE A 45 16.10 -4.55 -1.97
N LEU A 46 15.61 -4.39 -0.75
CA LEU A 46 16.04 -3.31 0.16
C LEU A 46 17.51 -3.44 0.56
N GLU A 47 18.00 -4.66 0.76
CA GLU A 47 19.38 -5.00 1.14
C GLU A 47 20.34 -5.17 -0.04
N ASP A 48 19.95 -4.85 -1.28
CA ASP A 48 20.74 -5.01 -2.52
C ASP A 48 21.20 -6.46 -2.83
N SER A 49 20.60 -7.46 -2.21
CA SER A 49 20.85 -8.87 -2.51
C SER A 49 19.96 -9.44 -3.63
N ASP A 50 18.93 -8.70 -4.02
CA ASP A 50 18.06 -8.91 -5.18
C ASP A 50 18.01 -7.61 -5.99
N ASP A 51 18.33 -7.66 -7.26
CA ASP A 51 18.42 -6.47 -8.12
C ASP A 51 17.14 -6.15 -8.90
N ARG A 52 16.06 -6.89 -8.66
CA ARG A 52 14.75 -6.60 -9.23
C ARG A 52 14.22 -5.24 -8.74
N LEU A 53 13.24 -4.71 -9.45
CA LEU A 53 12.48 -3.53 -9.03
C LEU A 53 11.18 -3.96 -8.37
N LEU A 54 10.89 -3.46 -7.17
CA LEU A 54 9.59 -3.63 -6.53
C LEU A 54 8.54 -2.76 -7.23
N VAL A 55 7.41 -3.34 -7.64
CA VAL A 55 6.30 -2.61 -8.27
C VAL A 55 5.01 -2.87 -7.50
N ILE A 56 4.50 -1.83 -6.82
CA ILE A 56 3.19 -1.85 -6.17
C ILE A 56 2.18 -1.25 -7.14
N VAL A 57 1.30 -2.07 -7.73
CA VAL A 57 0.39 -1.62 -8.79
C VAL A 57 -1.03 -2.15 -8.60
N GLY A 58 -2.03 -1.30 -8.81
CA GLY A 58 -3.44 -1.67 -8.72
C GLY A 58 -4.36 -0.51 -8.40
N PRO A 59 -5.64 -0.78 -8.14
CA PRO A 59 -6.66 0.23 -7.89
C PRO A 59 -6.31 1.21 -6.77
N CYS A 60 -6.73 2.47 -6.92
CA CYS A 60 -6.60 3.47 -5.87
C CYS A 60 -7.25 2.98 -4.56
N SER A 61 -8.44 2.40 -4.67
CA SER A 61 -9.12 1.68 -3.59
C SER A 61 -10.00 0.56 -4.15
N ILE A 62 -10.22 -0.47 -3.36
CA ILE A 62 -11.10 -1.59 -3.71
C ILE A 62 -12.52 -1.24 -3.29
N HIS A 63 -13.44 -1.21 -4.23
CA HIS A 63 -14.89 -1.06 -4.01
C HIS A 63 -15.68 -2.26 -4.54
N ASP A 64 -15.10 -2.98 -5.51
CA ASP A 64 -15.67 -4.14 -6.16
C ASP A 64 -14.65 -5.29 -6.10
N THR A 65 -15.00 -6.36 -5.39
CA THR A 65 -14.12 -7.52 -5.20
C THR A 65 -14.00 -8.40 -6.45
N GLU A 66 -15.02 -8.42 -7.32
CA GLU A 66 -14.98 -9.18 -8.57
C GLU A 66 -14.04 -8.50 -9.58
N ALA A 67 -14.16 -7.18 -9.74
CA ALA A 67 -13.26 -6.41 -10.58
C ALA A 67 -11.81 -6.47 -10.07
N ALA A 68 -11.60 -6.49 -8.75
CA ALA A 68 -10.28 -6.64 -8.15
C ALA A 68 -9.67 -8.02 -8.43
N LEU A 69 -10.46 -9.09 -8.36
CA LEU A 69 -10.02 -10.45 -8.70
C LEU A 69 -9.69 -10.59 -10.19
N GLU A 70 -10.49 -9.98 -11.07
CA GLU A 70 -10.18 -9.96 -12.51
C GLU A 70 -8.87 -9.21 -12.77
N TYR A 71 -8.68 -8.05 -12.14
CA TYR A 71 -7.43 -7.30 -12.23
C TYR A 71 -6.25 -8.13 -11.74
N GLY A 72 -6.38 -8.80 -10.60
CA GLY A 72 -5.35 -9.67 -10.03
C GLY A 72 -4.99 -10.85 -10.94
N LYS A 73 -5.96 -11.47 -11.62
CA LYS A 73 -5.73 -12.54 -12.60
C LYS A 73 -4.91 -12.05 -13.79
N ARG A 74 -5.23 -10.88 -14.33
CA ARG A 74 -4.46 -10.28 -15.43
C ARG A 74 -3.05 -9.91 -14.97
N LEU A 75 -2.93 -9.31 -13.79
CA LEU A 75 -1.64 -8.89 -13.22
C LEU A 75 -0.73 -10.10 -12.93
N LYS A 76 -1.31 -11.24 -12.50
CA LYS A 76 -0.56 -12.48 -12.26
C LYS A 76 0.17 -12.97 -13.51
N VAL A 77 -0.45 -12.85 -14.68
CA VAL A 77 0.18 -13.23 -15.95
C VAL A 77 1.44 -12.39 -16.21
N LEU A 78 1.34 -11.06 -16.03
CA LEU A 78 2.48 -10.16 -16.18
C LEU A 78 3.54 -10.39 -15.08
N ARG A 79 3.12 -10.70 -13.87
CA ARG A 79 4.04 -11.05 -12.77
C ARG A 79 4.87 -12.29 -13.12
N ASP A 80 4.27 -13.31 -13.70
CA ASP A 80 4.96 -14.52 -14.08
C ASP A 80 5.91 -14.29 -15.28
N GLU A 81 5.49 -13.45 -16.23
CA GLU A 81 6.29 -13.12 -17.41
C GLU A 81 7.49 -12.22 -17.06
N LEU A 82 7.31 -11.24 -16.19
CA LEU A 82 8.31 -10.21 -15.89
C LEU A 82 9.06 -10.45 -14.58
N GLY A 83 8.87 -11.61 -13.96
CA GLY A 83 9.40 -11.96 -12.63
C GLY A 83 10.91 -11.94 -12.47
N ASP A 84 11.65 -12.08 -13.57
CA ASP A 84 13.11 -11.96 -13.57
C ASP A 84 13.59 -10.52 -13.33
N ASN A 85 12.77 -9.53 -13.64
CA ASN A 85 13.11 -8.11 -13.55
C ASN A 85 12.30 -7.36 -12.49
N LEU A 86 11.06 -7.79 -12.22
CA LEU A 86 10.15 -7.11 -11.33
C LEU A 86 9.62 -8.02 -10.22
N GLU A 87 9.59 -7.51 -8.99
CA GLU A 87 8.72 -8.07 -7.95
C GLU A 87 7.40 -7.30 -7.96
N ILE A 88 6.37 -7.86 -8.61
CA ILE A 88 5.07 -7.22 -8.76
C ILE A 88 4.17 -7.64 -7.60
N VAL A 89 3.64 -6.64 -6.87
CA VAL A 89 2.71 -6.80 -5.75
C VAL A 89 1.45 -6.01 -6.04
N MET A 90 0.28 -6.65 -5.93
CA MET A 90 -0.99 -5.99 -6.20
C MET A 90 -1.38 -5.04 -5.08
N ARG A 91 -1.68 -3.80 -5.43
CA ARG A 91 -2.25 -2.80 -4.54
C ARG A 91 -3.70 -3.15 -4.23
N VAL A 92 -4.01 -3.46 -2.96
CA VAL A 92 -5.33 -3.85 -2.44
C VAL A 92 -5.66 -2.96 -1.24
N TYR A 93 -6.04 -1.73 -1.52
CA TYR A 93 -6.34 -0.73 -0.48
C TYR A 93 -7.83 -0.75 -0.17
N PHE A 94 -8.18 -1.15 1.04
CA PHE A 94 -9.57 -1.27 1.51
C PHE A 94 -10.13 -0.02 2.13
N GLU A 95 -9.26 0.89 2.54
CA GLU A 95 -9.62 2.09 3.28
C GLU A 95 -9.03 3.32 2.58
N LYS A 96 -9.73 4.43 2.68
CA LYS A 96 -9.29 5.70 2.11
C LYS A 96 -9.29 6.79 3.17
N PRO A 97 -8.12 7.37 3.50
CA PRO A 97 -8.08 8.51 4.40
C PRO A 97 -8.78 9.71 3.76
N ARG A 98 -9.77 10.26 4.46
CA ARG A 98 -10.54 11.40 3.98
C ARG A 98 -10.15 12.68 4.72
N THR A 99 -9.96 13.76 3.98
CA THR A 99 -9.77 15.10 4.55
C THR A 99 -11.09 15.67 5.05
N THR A 100 -12.19 15.28 4.39
CA THR A 100 -13.56 15.64 4.74
C THR A 100 -14.42 14.38 4.79
N VAL A 101 -15.74 14.51 4.82
CA VAL A 101 -16.68 13.38 4.81
C VAL A 101 -16.69 12.71 3.43
N GLY A 102 -16.94 11.40 3.38
CA GLY A 102 -17.04 10.61 2.15
C GLY A 102 -16.89 9.12 2.42
N TRP A 103 -17.12 8.27 1.42
CA TRP A 103 -16.93 6.83 1.53
C TRP A 103 -15.51 6.50 1.98
N LYS A 104 -15.39 5.76 3.07
CA LYS A 104 -14.09 5.46 3.74
C LYS A 104 -13.43 4.19 3.23
N GLY A 105 -14.10 3.41 2.40
CA GLY A 105 -13.57 2.17 1.84
C GLY A 105 -14.41 0.93 2.13
N LEU A 106 -13.98 -0.19 1.55
CA LEU A 106 -14.69 -1.47 1.60
C LEU A 106 -14.90 -1.99 3.03
N ILE A 107 -13.91 -1.83 3.91
CA ILE A 107 -14.04 -2.32 5.29
C ILE A 107 -15.11 -1.52 6.04
N ASN A 108 -15.13 -0.20 5.88
CA ASN A 108 -16.02 0.67 6.64
C ASN A 108 -17.48 0.63 6.12
N ASP A 109 -17.67 0.64 4.80
CA ASP A 109 -18.99 0.61 4.17
C ASP A 109 -18.93 -0.22 2.87
N PRO A 110 -18.99 -1.57 2.99
CA PRO A 110 -18.78 -2.48 1.86
C PRO A 110 -19.84 -2.37 0.76
N TYR A 111 -21.01 -1.85 1.09
CA TYR A 111 -22.13 -1.73 0.17
C TYR A 111 -22.35 -0.32 -0.37
N MET A 112 -21.49 0.64 0.04
CA MET A 112 -21.53 2.05 -0.40
C MET A 112 -22.91 2.70 -0.21
N ASN A 113 -23.60 2.35 0.88
CA ASN A 113 -24.99 2.74 1.16
C ASN A 113 -25.20 3.26 2.60
N ASP A 114 -24.10 3.68 3.25
CA ASP A 114 -24.07 4.24 4.60
C ASP A 114 -24.62 3.29 5.70
N THR A 115 -24.67 1.99 5.42
CA THR A 115 -25.05 1.00 6.44
C THR A 115 -23.91 0.62 7.39
N PHE A 116 -22.68 0.96 7.05
CA PHE A 116 -21.48 0.75 7.85
C PHE A 116 -21.37 -0.65 8.46
N LYS A 117 -21.56 -1.69 7.61
CA LYS A 117 -21.48 -3.09 8.02
C LYS A 117 -20.03 -3.57 8.07
N LEU A 118 -19.24 -3.02 9.03
CA LEU A 118 -17.80 -3.25 9.16
C LEU A 118 -17.46 -4.75 9.25
N ASN A 119 -18.26 -5.55 9.96
CA ASN A 119 -18.04 -7.01 10.06
C ASN A 119 -18.13 -7.71 8.69
N ASP A 120 -18.99 -7.23 7.79
CA ASP A 120 -19.06 -7.75 6.43
C ASP A 120 -17.86 -7.26 5.61
N GLY A 121 -17.49 -5.99 5.77
CA GLY A 121 -16.30 -5.40 5.13
C GLY A 121 -15.00 -6.14 5.46
N LEU A 122 -14.80 -6.49 6.73
CA LEU A 122 -13.64 -7.28 7.17
C LEU A 122 -13.61 -8.69 6.54
N ARG A 123 -14.77 -9.35 6.46
CA ARG A 123 -14.88 -10.66 5.81
C ARG A 123 -14.59 -10.57 4.31
N LEU A 124 -15.16 -9.58 3.62
CA LEU A 124 -14.94 -9.36 2.19
C LEU A 124 -13.48 -9.03 1.89
N GLY A 125 -12.88 -8.14 2.68
CA GLY A 125 -11.48 -7.77 2.54
C GLY A 125 -10.54 -8.96 2.74
N ARG A 126 -10.71 -9.73 3.82
CA ARG A 126 -9.91 -10.94 4.05
C ARG A 126 -10.10 -12.00 2.98
N LYS A 127 -11.36 -12.23 2.56
CA LYS A 127 -11.66 -13.20 1.49
C LYS A 127 -10.95 -12.82 0.18
N LEU A 128 -11.00 -11.55 -0.22
CA LEU A 128 -10.29 -11.07 -1.41
C LEU A 128 -8.78 -11.26 -1.31
N LEU A 129 -8.17 -10.93 -0.16
CA LEU A 129 -6.73 -11.14 0.04
C LEU A 129 -6.36 -12.62 -0.05
N LEU A 130 -7.18 -13.50 0.54
CA LEU A 130 -6.97 -14.94 0.46
C LEU A 130 -7.04 -15.43 -0.98
N ASP A 131 -8.07 -15.03 -1.74
CA ASP A 131 -8.24 -15.45 -3.14
C ASP A 131 -7.07 -14.99 -4.02
N LEU A 132 -6.57 -13.76 -3.80
CA LEU A 132 -5.41 -13.22 -4.53
C LEU A 132 -4.13 -13.96 -4.17
N THR A 133 -3.86 -14.17 -2.88
CA THR A 133 -2.64 -14.85 -2.44
C THR A 133 -2.64 -16.34 -2.77
N ASP A 134 -3.81 -16.98 -2.77
CA ASP A 134 -3.99 -18.39 -3.19
C ASP A 134 -3.68 -18.61 -4.69
N MET A 135 -3.94 -17.60 -5.55
CA MET A 135 -3.54 -17.68 -6.95
C MET A 135 -2.06 -17.30 -7.18
N GLY A 136 -1.29 -17.04 -6.12
CA GLY A 136 0.11 -16.63 -6.20
C GLY A 136 0.31 -15.14 -6.49
N MET A 137 -0.68 -14.27 -6.21
CA MET A 137 -0.59 -12.83 -6.36
C MET A 137 -0.38 -12.17 -4.99
N PRO A 138 0.85 -11.71 -4.66
CA PRO A 138 1.11 -11.02 -3.40
C PRO A 138 0.40 -9.67 -3.35
N THR A 139 0.03 -9.23 -2.16
CA THR A 139 -0.83 -8.08 -1.93
C THR A 139 -0.17 -7.00 -1.08
N ALA A 140 -0.52 -5.76 -1.35
CA ALA A 140 -0.12 -4.57 -0.60
C ALA A 140 -1.33 -3.80 -0.10
N SER A 141 -1.27 -3.24 1.12
CA SER A 141 -2.35 -2.40 1.64
C SER A 141 -1.83 -1.19 2.41
N GLU A 142 -2.69 -0.20 2.64
CA GLU A 142 -2.44 0.92 3.54
C GLU A 142 -3.07 0.62 4.89
N PHE A 143 -2.38 0.90 5.98
CA PHE A 143 -2.87 0.71 7.34
C PHE A 143 -3.28 2.06 7.94
N LEU A 144 -4.55 2.17 8.34
CA LEU A 144 -5.15 3.40 8.87
C LEU A 144 -5.58 3.30 10.33
N ASP A 145 -5.63 2.11 10.91
CA ASP A 145 -5.97 1.89 12.32
C ASP A 145 -5.19 0.72 12.93
N MET A 146 -5.31 0.57 14.26
CA MET A 146 -4.56 -0.41 15.05
C MET A 146 -5.22 -1.81 15.11
N ILE A 147 -6.44 -1.95 14.62
CA ILE A 147 -7.26 -3.15 14.77
C ILE A 147 -7.33 -3.96 13.48
N THR A 148 -7.57 -3.32 12.35
CA THR A 148 -7.67 -3.95 11.01
C THR A 148 -6.50 -4.88 10.69
N PRO A 149 -5.21 -4.55 11.03
CA PRO A 149 -4.09 -5.46 10.80
C PRO A 149 -4.26 -6.83 11.42
N GLN A 150 -4.96 -6.94 12.56
CA GLN A 150 -5.20 -8.23 13.21
C GLN A 150 -6.05 -9.20 12.39
N TYR A 151 -6.82 -8.69 11.42
CA TYR A 151 -7.68 -9.47 10.54
C TYR A 151 -7.02 -9.86 9.22
N VAL A 152 -6.03 -9.09 8.74
CA VAL A 152 -5.57 -9.17 7.36
C VAL A 152 -4.06 -9.22 7.18
N ALA A 153 -3.26 -8.83 8.18
CA ALA A 153 -1.81 -8.63 8.00
C ALA A 153 -1.05 -9.91 7.61
N ASP A 154 -1.55 -11.09 7.97
CA ASP A 154 -0.95 -12.39 7.61
C ASP A 154 -0.98 -12.67 6.09
N LEU A 155 -1.81 -11.95 5.33
CA LEU A 155 -1.95 -12.05 3.87
C LEU A 155 -1.38 -10.81 3.13
N ILE A 156 -0.73 -9.87 3.82
CA ILE A 156 -0.16 -8.66 3.24
C ILE A 156 1.36 -8.80 3.11
N SER A 157 1.86 -8.62 1.89
CA SER A 157 3.30 -8.69 1.58
C SER A 157 4.02 -7.36 1.78
N TRP A 158 3.33 -6.23 1.62
CA TRP A 158 3.87 -4.88 1.77
C TRP A 158 2.81 -3.92 2.31
N GLY A 159 3.21 -3.03 3.21
CA GLY A 159 2.33 -2.06 3.84
C GLY A 159 2.71 -0.61 3.56
N ALA A 160 1.73 0.29 3.52
CA ALA A 160 1.95 1.73 3.43
C ALA A 160 1.42 2.46 4.67
N ILE A 161 2.11 3.54 5.05
CA ILE A 161 1.60 4.61 5.90
C ILE A 161 1.47 5.86 5.01
N GLY A 162 0.25 6.37 4.91
CA GLY A 162 -0.08 7.48 4.02
C GLY A 162 0.45 8.83 4.49
N ALA A 163 0.51 9.81 3.59
CA ALA A 163 1.06 11.14 3.86
C ALA A 163 0.37 11.91 5.01
N ARG A 164 -0.91 11.57 5.30
CA ARG A 164 -1.67 12.20 6.41
C ARG A 164 -1.43 11.52 7.76
N THR A 165 -0.85 10.32 7.76
CA THR A 165 -0.66 9.49 8.95
C THR A 165 0.81 9.26 9.28
N THR A 166 1.75 9.64 8.42
CA THR A 166 3.21 9.50 8.63
C THR A 166 3.70 10.25 9.90
N GLU A 167 3.09 11.38 10.27
CA GLU A 167 3.41 12.09 11.51
C GLU A 167 2.82 11.46 12.77
N SER A 168 1.84 10.57 12.61
CA SER A 168 1.12 9.97 13.74
C SER A 168 2.00 8.97 14.49
N GLN A 169 2.19 9.18 15.79
CA GLN A 169 2.89 8.25 16.67
C GLN A 169 2.28 6.84 16.60
N VAL A 170 0.95 6.75 16.66
CA VAL A 170 0.21 5.48 16.62
C VAL A 170 0.53 4.66 15.36
N HIS A 171 0.65 5.31 14.21
CA HIS A 171 0.99 4.62 12.96
C HIS A 171 2.47 4.20 12.89
N ARG A 172 3.37 4.96 13.50
CA ARG A 172 4.80 4.61 13.62
C ARG A 172 4.98 3.40 14.55
N GLU A 173 4.27 3.39 15.67
CA GLU A 173 4.21 2.26 16.61
C GLU A 173 3.63 1.02 15.93
N LEU A 174 2.51 1.14 15.21
CA LEU A 174 1.94 0.05 14.43
C LEU A 174 2.96 -0.54 13.45
N ALA A 175 3.61 0.32 12.65
CA ALA A 175 4.58 -0.11 11.64
C ALA A 175 5.74 -0.88 12.24
N SER A 176 6.16 -0.55 13.48
CA SER A 176 7.23 -1.25 14.19
C SER A 176 6.94 -2.73 14.46
N GLY A 177 5.66 -3.11 14.47
CA GLY A 177 5.20 -4.47 14.75
C GLY A 177 4.64 -5.22 13.55
N LEU A 178 4.53 -4.58 12.38
CA LEU A 178 4.07 -5.26 11.17
C LEU A 178 5.12 -6.23 10.65
N SER A 179 4.66 -7.42 10.23
CA SER A 179 5.52 -8.49 9.71
C SER A 179 5.87 -8.33 8.24
N CYS A 180 5.56 -7.20 7.63
CA CYS A 180 5.87 -6.86 6.24
C CYS A 180 6.73 -5.59 6.16
N PRO A 181 7.49 -5.39 5.09
CA PRO A 181 8.11 -4.10 4.78
C PRO A 181 7.06 -2.97 4.74
N VAL A 182 7.41 -1.78 5.23
CA VAL A 182 6.49 -0.64 5.33
C VAL A 182 7.09 0.61 4.71
N GLY A 183 6.35 1.19 3.75
CA GLY A 183 6.69 2.46 3.14
C GLY A 183 5.97 3.63 3.82
N PHE A 184 6.72 4.67 4.19
CA PHE A 184 6.20 5.94 4.72
C PHE A 184 6.18 7.01 3.64
N LYS A 185 5.01 7.53 3.29
CA LYS A 185 4.90 8.65 2.34
C LYS A 185 5.40 9.94 2.98
N ASN A 186 6.14 10.75 2.21
CA ASN A 186 6.43 12.12 2.60
C ASN A 186 5.14 12.94 2.78
N GLY A 187 5.22 14.04 3.53
CA GLY A 187 4.08 14.91 3.80
C GLY A 187 3.39 15.44 2.55
N THR A 188 2.13 15.83 2.70
CA THR A 188 1.33 16.39 1.59
C THR A 188 1.89 17.70 1.05
N ASP A 189 2.69 18.42 1.84
CA ASP A 189 3.45 19.64 1.50
C ASP A 189 4.80 19.36 0.83
N GLY A 190 5.24 18.09 0.80
CA GLY A 190 6.54 17.65 0.28
C GLY A 190 7.60 17.41 1.36
N ASN A 191 7.26 17.57 2.64
CA ASN A 191 8.21 17.41 3.75
C ASN A 191 8.73 15.97 3.85
N ILE A 192 10.04 15.80 3.65
CA ILE A 192 10.75 14.52 3.71
C ILE A 192 11.08 14.12 5.15
N LYS A 193 11.39 15.10 6.00
CA LYS A 193 11.83 14.87 7.38
C LYS A 193 10.82 14.05 8.19
N ILE A 194 9.52 14.27 7.98
CA ILE A 194 8.49 13.50 8.69
C ILE A 194 8.53 11.99 8.36
N ALA A 195 8.91 11.64 7.13
CA ALA A 195 9.05 10.25 6.72
C ALA A 195 10.37 9.64 7.27
N THR A 196 11.48 10.37 7.25
CA THR A 196 12.75 9.89 7.84
C THR A 196 12.63 9.70 9.35
N ASP A 197 11.96 10.63 10.06
CA ASP A 197 11.67 10.49 11.49
C ASP A 197 10.74 9.29 11.75
N ALA A 198 9.76 9.02 10.86
CA ALA A 198 8.85 7.88 10.99
C ALA A 198 9.58 6.54 10.80
N ILE A 199 10.48 6.44 9.81
CA ILE A 199 11.31 5.25 9.57
C ILE A 199 12.17 4.95 10.81
N ARG A 200 12.86 5.96 11.35
CA ARG A 200 13.67 5.80 12.57
C ARG A 200 12.83 5.33 13.76
N SER A 201 11.66 5.95 13.95
CA SER A 201 10.74 5.55 15.01
C SER A 201 10.29 4.10 14.83
N ALA A 202 9.79 3.73 13.64
CA ALA A 202 9.27 2.40 13.38
C ALA A 202 10.35 1.30 13.39
N SER A 203 11.62 1.65 13.19
CA SER A 203 12.74 0.70 13.32
C SER A 203 13.11 0.38 14.79
N ALA A 204 12.56 1.13 15.74
CA ALA A 204 12.76 0.88 17.17
C ALA A 204 11.61 0.04 17.77
N SER A 205 11.89 -0.57 18.94
CA SER A 205 10.89 -1.26 19.76
C SER A 205 9.91 -0.25 20.38
N HIS A 206 8.63 -0.65 20.44
CA HIS A 206 7.56 0.15 21.02
C HIS A 206 6.62 -0.68 21.89
N HIS A 207 5.93 0.00 22.81
CA HIS A 207 4.82 -0.55 23.59
C HIS A 207 3.57 0.30 23.35
N PHE A 208 2.47 -0.31 22.90
CA PHE A 208 1.25 0.42 22.59
C PHE A 208 -0.01 -0.42 22.83
N LEU A 209 -1.17 0.25 22.82
CA LEU A 209 -2.47 -0.37 23.02
C LEU A 209 -3.02 -0.90 21.70
N SER A 210 -3.43 -2.16 21.67
CA SER A 210 -4.11 -2.79 20.54
C SER A 210 -5.02 -3.91 21.03
N VAL A 211 -5.36 -4.86 20.16
CA VAL A 211 -6.19 -6.03 20.50
C VAL A 211 -5.47 -7.33 20.14
N THR A 212 -5.77 -8.39 20.89
CA THR A 212 -5.34 -9.75 20.57
C THR A 212 -6.16 -10.32 19.40
N LYS A 213 -5.77 -11.49 18.88
CA LYS A 213 -6.58 -12.25 17.90
C LYS A 213 -7.97 -12.63 18.46
N TYR A 214 -8.13 -12.70 19.78
CA TYR A 214 -9.42 -12.96 20.45
C TYR A 214 -10.25 -11.69 20.68
N GLY A 215 -9.78 -10.51 20.24
CA GLY A 215 -10.50 -9.24 20.37
C GLY A 215 -10.37 -8.57 21.74
N HIS A 216 -9.53 -9.08 22.63
CA HIS A 216 -9.30 -8.47 23.94
C HIS A 216 -8.29 -7.33 23.83
N SER A 217 -8.56 -6.23 24.52
CA SER A 217 -7.58 -5.14 24.68
C SER A 217 -6.26 -5.67 25.23
N ALA A 218 -5.15 -5.22 24.66
CA ALA A 218 -3.83 -5.72 25.01
C ALA A 218 -2.76 -4.62 24.93
N ILE A 219 -1.68 -4.81 25.67
CA ILE A 219 -0.42 -4.11 25.49
C ILE A 219 0.41 -4.94 24.51
N VAL A 220 0.81 -4.33 23.40
CA VAL A 220 1.68 -4.94 22.40
C VAL A 220 3.08 -4.41 22.56
N GLU A 221 4.06 -5.31 22.63
CA GLU A 221 5.49 -4.99 22.56
C GLU A 221 6.03 -5.44 21.19
N THR A 222 6.80 -4.58 20.54
CA THR A 222 7.36 -4.84 19.21
C THR A 222 8.88 -4.89 19.23
N ALA A 223 9.47 -5.49 18.21
CA ALA A 223 10.94 -5.55 18.05
C ALA A 223 11.51 -4.39 17.23
N GLY A 224 10.64 -3.62 16.56
CA GLY A 224 11.01 -2.71 15.49
C GLY A 224 10.98 -3.38 14.11
N ASN A 225 10.77 -2.59 13.05
CA ASN A 225 10.70 -3.06 11.67
C ASN A 225 11.88 -2.49 10.86
N PRO A 226 12.89 -3.32 10.53
CA PRO A 226 14.08 -2.86 9.81
C PRO A 226 13.80 -2.53 8.33
N ASP A 227 12.70 -3.03 7.76
CA ASP A 227 12.34 -2.88 6.34
C ASP A 227 11.48 -1.64 6.06
N CYS A 228 11.54 -0.64 6.96
CA CYS A 228 10.87 0.64 6.75
C CYS A 228 11.64 1.51 5.77
N HIS A 229 10.92 2.15 4.84
CA HIS A 229 11.52 2.98 3.78
C HIS A 229 10.63 4.17 3.40
N ILE A 230 11.18 5.10 2.61
CA ILE A 230 10.46 6.29 2.16
C ILE A 230 9.73 6.06 0.84
N ILE A 231 8.56 6.71 0.71
CA ILE A 231 7.81 6.83 -0.55
C ILE A 231 7.71 8.30 -0.93
N LEU A 232 8.23 8.64 -2.11
CA LEU A 232 8.17 9.97 -2.70
C LEU A 232 6.86 10.12 -3.47
N ARG A 233 5.93 10.94 -2.97
CA ARG A 233 4.60 11.14 -3.56
C ARG A 233 4.39 12.56 -4.12
N GLY A 234 5.49 13.38 -4.15
CA GLY A 234 5.41 14.80 -4.43
C GLY A 234 4.85 15.62 -3.27
N GLY A 235 4.75 16.90 -3.48
CA GLY A 235 4.23 17.88 -2.52
C GLY A 235 3.61 19.06 -3.25
N LYS A 236 4.14 20.27 -3.05
CA LYS A 236 3.80 21.42 -3.89
C LYS A 236 4.26 21.22 -5.33
N GLU A 237 5.38 20.54 -5.50
CA GLU A 237 5.98 20.15 -6.76
C GLU A 237 6.21 18.63 -6.79
N PRO A 238 6.32 18.01 -7.98
CA PRO A 238 6.79 16.64 -8.12
C PRO A 238 8.19 16.45 -7.52
N ASN A 239 8.49 15.24 -6.99
CA ASN A 239 9.78 14.94 -6.37
C ASN A 239 10.43 13.63 -6.86
N TYR A 240 10.18 13.25 -8.11
CA TYR A 240 10.69 12.01 -8.72
C TYR A 240 11.91 12.20 -9.63
N SER A 241 12.26 13.44 -10.03
CA SER A 241 13.38 13.66 -10.95
C SER A 241 14.71 13.22 -10.36
N ALA A 242 15.71 12.97 -11.21
CA ALA A 242 17.05 12.55 -10.79
C ALA A 242 17.68 13.51 -9.77
N GLU A 243 17.46 14.83 -9.91
CA GLU A 243 17.91 15.84 -8.96
C GLU A 243 17.27 15.66 -7.58
N HIS A 244 15.94 15.45 -7.55
CA HIS A 244 15.22 15.23 -6.28
C HIS A 244 15.65 13.94 -5.61
N VAL A 245 15.72 12.83 -6.37
CA VAL A 245 16.22 11.55 -5.87
C VAL A 245 17.62 11.67 -5.30
N GLY A 246 18.52 12.42 -5.97
CA GLY A 246 19.88 12.69 -5.49
C GLY A 246 19.90 13.42 -4.14
N LYS A 247 19.13 14.49 -4.00
CA LYS A 247 19.00 15.23 -2.72
C LYS A 247 18.46 14.36 -1.59
N ILE A 248 17.46 13.55 -1.88
CA ILE A 248 16.85 12.67 -0.87
C ILE A 248 17.81 11.58 -0.44
N LYS A 249 18.63 11.04 -1.35
CA LYS A 249 19.73 10.13 -0.98
C LYS A 249 20.68 10.75 0.04
N GLU A 250 21.11 12.01 -0.18
CA GLU A 250 21.98 12.73 0.75
C GLU A 250 21.31 12.93 2.11
N GLU A 251 20.00 13.26 2.13
CA GLU A 251 19.24 13.42 3.38
C GLU A 251 19.09 12.08 4.14
N LEU A 252 18.86 10.97 3.43
CA LEU A 252 18.81 9.63 4.01
C LEU A 252 20.16 9.24 4.60
N GLU A 253 21.25 9.44 3.87
CA GLU A 253 22.62 9.19 4.33
C GLU A 253 22.96 9.99 5.58
N ALA A 254 22.70 11.31 5.56
CA ALA A 254 22.88 12.19 6.71
C ALA A 254 22.03 11.78 7.93
N SER A 255 20.93 11.07 7.67
CA SER A 255 20.05 10.52 8.69
C SER A 255 20.44 9.11 9.16
N GLY A 256 21.48 8.50 8.59
CA GLY A 256 21.90 7.13 8.88
C GLY A 256 20.88 6.08 8.41
N LEU A 257 20.13 6.37 7.35
CA LEU A 257 19.13 5.50 6.76
C LEU A 257 19.62 4.94 5.41
N PRO A 258 19.14 3.76 4.99
CA PRO A 258 19.42 3.22 3.66
C PRO A 258 19.01 4.21 2.57
N GLN A 259 19.88 4.41 1.58
CA GLN A 259 19.65 5.32 0.45
C GLN A 259 18.70 4.71 -0.58
N LYS A 260 17.52 4.27 -0.13
CA LYS A 260 16.51 3.56 -0.90
C LYS A 260 15.22 4.38 -0.94
N VAL A 261 14.71 4.62 -2.15
CA VAL A 261 13.47 5.38 -2.36
C VAL A 261 12.49 4.59 -3.21
N MET A 262 11.22 4.64 -2.83
CA MET A 262 10.10 4.24 -3.69
C MET A 262 9.48 5.50 -4.28
N ILE A 263 9.11 5.48 -5.55
CA ILE A 263 8.45 6.60 -6.23
C ILE A 263 7.00 6.26 -6.51
N ASP A 264 6.09 7.05 -5.94
CA ASP A 264 4.67 7.00 -6.24
C ASP A 264 4.40 7.82 -7.51
N PHE A 265 3.98 7.18 -8.59
CA PHE A 265 3.72 7.80 -9.89
C PHE A 265 2.47 8.67 -9.90
N SER A 266 1.56 8.41 -8.96
CA SER A 266 0.29 9.13 -8.79
C SER A 266 0.46 10.40 -7.93
N HIS A 267 -0.63 10.90 -7.39
CA HIS A 267 -0.72 12.01 -6.44
C HIS A 267 -0.10 13.32 -6.98
N ALA A 268 0.81 13.95 -6.22
CA ALA A 268 1.40 15.21 -6.67
C ALA A 268 2.47 15.01 -7.74
N ASN A 269 3.09 13.83 -7.84
CA ASN A 269 4.05 13.51 -8.90
C ASN A 269 3.41 13.53 -10.29
N SER A 270 2.15 13.13 -10.42
CA SER A 270 1.35 13.27 -11.65
C SER A 270 0.49 14.54 -11.68
N SER A 271 0.64 15.45 -10.70
CA SER A 271 -0.24 16.63 -10.52
C SER A 271 -1.72 16.25 -10.47
N LYS A 272 -2.04 15.09 -9.93
CA LYS A 272 -3.39 14.47 -9.88
C LYS A 272 -4.04 14.21 -11.24
N GLN A 273 -3.24 14.19 -12.32
CA GLN A 273 -3.67 13.85 -13.67
C GLN A 273 -3.18 12.44 -13.98
N PHE A 274 -4.08 11.46 -13.89
CA PHE A 274 -3.70 10.04 -13.92
C PHE A 274 -2.85 9.62 -15.13
N LYS A 275 -3.11 10.18 -16.32
CA LYS A 275 -2.29 9.92 -17.52
C LYS A 275 -0.84 10.40 -17.39
N ARG A 276 -0.56 11.38 -16.53
CA ARG A 276 0.83 11.82 -16.28
C ARG A 276 1.66 10.78 -15.52
N GLN A 277 1.06 9.72 -14.97
CA GLN A 277 1.81 8.58 -14.47
C GLN A 277 2.70 7.97 -15.56
N MET A 278 2.30 8.05 -16.84
CA MET A 278 3.12 7.62 -17.99
C MET A 278 4.41 8.45 -18.09
N ASN A 279 4.31 9.78 -17.97
CA ASN A 279 5.49 10.67 -18.02
C ASN A 279 6.43 10.42 -16.81
N VAL A 280 5.87 10.14 -15.63
CA VAL A 280 6.68 9.77 -14.45
C VAL A 280 7.38 8.44 -14.71
N SER A 281 6.69 7.48 -15.35
CA SER A 281 7.28 6.19 -15.75
C SER A 281 8.45 6.38 -16.71
N ASP A 282 8.32 7.28 -17.71
CA ASP A 282 9.39 7.55 -18.68
C ASP A 282 10.65 8.05 -17.99
N ASP A 283 10.54 9.08 -17.13
CA ASP A 283 11.68 9.66 -16.39
C ASP A 283 12.31 8.62 -15.44
N VAL A 284 11.49 7.93 -14.64
CA VAL A 284 11.98 6.92 -13.67
C VAL A 284 12.65 5.75 -14.39
N SER A 285 12.11 5.30 -15.52
CA SER A 285 12.71 4.24 -16.35
C SER A 285 14.06 4.67 -16.91
N GLU A 286 14.20 5.93 -17.33
CA GLU A 286 15.47 6.50 -17.79
C GLU A 286 16.50 6.51 -16.65
N GLN A 287 16.12 6.94 -15.44
CA GLN A 287 16.98 6.93 -14.27
C GLN A 287 17.46 5.50 -13.93
N ILE A 288 16.55 4.52 -13.92
CA ILE A 288 16.87 3.11 -13.63
C ILE A 288 17.83 2.57 -14.70
N SER A 289 17.50 2.76 -16.00
CA SER A 289 18.36 2.36 -17.12
C SER A 289 19.72 3.05 -17.06
N GLY A 290 19.76 4.29 -16.52
CA GLY A 290 20.96 5.07 -16.24
C GLY A 290 21.88 4.50 -15.16
N GLY A 291 21.42 3.47 -14.41
CA GLY A 291 22.17 2.82 -13.34
C GLY A 291 21.80 3.30 -11.94
N ASN A 292 20.73 4.08 -11.76
CA ASN A 292 20.29 4.54 -10.44
C ASN A 292 19.72 3.38 -9.62
N LYS A 293 20.48 2.88 -8.64
CA LYS A 293 20.11 1.80 -7.72
C LYS A 293 19.34 2.30 -6.48
N ALA A 294 19.26 3.62 -6.28
CA ALA A 294 18.51 4.15 -5.14
C ALA A 294 17.00 3.99 -5.33
N ILE A 295 16.51 4.00 -6.58
CA ILE A 295 15.11 3.69 -6.88
C ILE A 295 14.96 2.17 -6.82
N PHE A 296 14.51 1.66 -5.67
CA PHE A 296 14.31 0.24 -5.46
C PHE A 296 12.87 -0.20 -5.75
N GLY A 297 11.94 0.75 -5.82
CA GLY A 297 10.54 0.44 -6.06
C GLY A 297 9.72 1.62 -6.58
N VAL A 298 8.56 1.29 -7.12
CA VAL A 298 7.57 2.24 -7.64
C VAL A 298 6.16 1.87 -7.21
N MET A 299 5.27 2.87 -7.18
CA MET A 299 3.85 2.67 -6.89
C MET A 299 3.00 3.30 -7.99
N ILE A 300 1.98 2.57 -8.48
CA ILE A 300 1.17 2.95 -9.63
C ILE A 300 -0.31 2.76 -9.31
N GLU A 301 -1.14 3.78 -9.54
CA GLU A 301 -2.59 3.67 -9.46
C GLU A 301 -3.18 3.29 -10.82
N SER A 302 -3.69 2.07 -10.89
CA SER A 302 -4.15 1.40 -12.11
C SER A 302 -5.44 0.62 -11.87
N HIS A 303 -6.33 0.53 -12.86
CA HIS A 303 -7.50 -0.33 -12.81
C HIS A 303 -7.79 -0.92 -14.20
N LEU A 304 -8.84 -1.76 -14.33
CA LEU A 304 -9.26 -2.34 -15.62
C LEU A 304 -9.64 -1.26 -16.63
N VAL A 305 -10.35 -0.23 -16.19
CA VAL A 305 -10.79 0.93 -16.99
C VAL A 305 -10.17 2.19 -16.41
N GLU A 306 -9.64 3.04 -17.28
CA GLU A 306 -9.00 4.30 -16.91
C GLU A 306 -9.96 5.34 -16.33
N GLY A 307 -9.40 6.30 -15.58
CA GLY A 307 -10.14 7.41 -15.00
C GLY A 307 -10.79 7.09 -13.67
N ARG A 308 -11.86 7.81 -13.38
CA ARG A 308 -12.70 7.64 -12.19
C ARG A 308 -14.16 7.93 -12.52
N GLN A 309 -15.03 7.45 -11.65
CA GLN A 309 -16.47 7.73 -11.71
C GLN A 309 -16.98 8.15 -10.34
N ASP A 310 -18.09 8.87 -10.33
CA ASP A 310 -18.83 9.14 -9.10
C ASP A 310 -19.86 8.03 -8.86
N LEU A 311 -20.16 7.79 -7.57
CA LEU A 311 -21.24 6.88 -7.20
C LEU A 311 -22.59 7.59 -7.42
N VAL A 312 -23.50 6.91 -8.09
CA VAL A 312 -24.90 7.35 -8.23
C VAL A 312 -25.77 6.38 -7.44
N ASP A 313 -26.45 6.88 -6.42
CA ASP A 313 -27.25 6.08 -5.48
C ASP A 313 -26.46 4.90 -4.89
N GLY A 314 -25.21 5.15 -4.53
CA GLY A 314 -24.30 4.14 -3.97
C GLY A 314 -23.80 3.08 -4.98
N LYS A 315 -23.99 3.30 -6.28
CA LYS A 315 -23.59 2.34 -7.33
C LYS A 315 -22.56 2.94 -8.27
N ALA A 316 -21.57 2.12 -8.63
CA ALA A 316 -20.64 2.38 -9.71
C ALA A 316 -21.27 1.95 -11.05
N ALA A 317 -21.31 2.85 -12.03
CA ALA A 317 -21.91 2.59 -13.34
C ALA A 317 -20.97 1.79 -14.26
N THR A 318 -19.67 2.02 -14.16
CA THR A 318 -18.63 1.41 -15.00
C THR A 318 -17.86 0.36 -14.21
N TYR A 319 -18.00 -0.91 -14.61
CA TYR A 319 -17.24 -2.00 -14.03
C TYR A 319 -15.74 -1.79 -14.20
N GLY A 320 -14.96 -2.04 -13.13
CA GLY A 320 -13.51 -1.93 -13.17
C GLY A 320 -12.94 -0.51 -13.31
N GLN A 321 -13.75 0.53 -13.01
CA GLN A 321 -13.30 1.92 -12.96
C GLN A 321 -13.32 2.46 -11.52
N SER A 322 -12.28 3.20 -11.13
CA SER A 322 -12.13 3.74 -9.78
C SER A 322 -13.28 4.64 -9.34
N VAL A 323 -13.71 4.52 -8.07
CA VAL A 323 -14.67 5.43 -7.42
C VAL A 323 -13.98 6.44 -6.48
N THR A 324 -12.65 6.42 -6.43
CA THR A 324 -11.84 7.36 -5.65
C THR A 324 -10.92 8.17 -6.58
N ASP A 325 -9.60 8.08 -6.48
CA ASP A 325 -8.73 8.81 -7.39
C ASP A 325 -8.66 8.11 -8.75
N ALA A 326 -8.48 8.89 -9.83
CA ALA A 326 -8.42 8.36 -11.19
C ALA A 326 -7.14 7.53 -11.41
N CYS A 327 -7.30 6.39 -12.07
CA CYS A 327 -6.26 5.41 -12.35
C CYS A 327 -5.94 5.35 -13.84
N ILE A 328 -4.74 4.88 -14.22
CA ILE A 328 -4.47 4.44 -15.60
C ILE A 328 -5.24 3.16 -15.90
N GLY A 329 -5.52 2.90 -17.17
CA GLY A 329 -6.19 1.69 -17.63
C GLY A 329 -5.25 0.50 -17.76
N TRP A 330 -5.82 -0.65 -18.14
CA TRP A 330 -5.06 -1.90 -18.25
C TRP A 330 -3.96 -1.83 -19.31
N GLU A 331 -4.23 -1.29 -20.48
CA GLU A 331 -3.24 -1.19 -21.58
C GLU A 331 -2.03 -0.33 -21.20
N ASP A 332 -2.26 0.82 -20.55
CA ASP A 332 -1.19 1.65 -20.00
C ASP A 332 -0.40 0.91 -18.94
N THR A 333 -1.09 0.13 -18.10
CA THR A 333 -0.44 -0.66 -17.03
C THR A 333 0.53 -1.68 -17.61
N GLU A 334 0.11 -2.43 -18.60
CA GLU A 334 0.98 -3.38 -19.29
C GLU A 334 2.18 -2.68 -19.93
N THR A 335 1.96 -1.55 -20.58
CA THR A 335 3.02 -0.73 -21.17
C THR A 335 4.05 -0.30 -20.14
N VAL A 336 3.60 0.25 -19.01
CA VAL A 336 4.48 0.71 -17.90
C VAL A 336 5.27 -0.45 -17.29
N LEU A 337 4.63 -1.59 -17.05
CA LEU A 337 5.32 -2.75 -16.46
C LEU A 337 6.42 -3.30 -17.37
N ARG A 338 6.14 -3.40 -18.68
CA ARG A 338 7.15 -3.82 -19.68
C ARG A 338 8.30 -2.82 -19.81
N GLN A 339 8.00 -1.53 -19.77
CA GLN A 339 9.00 -0.46 -19.80
C GLN A 339 9.93 -0.54 -18.57
N LEU A 340 9.37 -0.70 -17.36
CA LEU A 340 10.14 -0.85 -16.13
C LEU A 340 11.02 -2.11 -16.14
N ALA A 341 10.50 -3.24 -16.64
CA ALA A 341 11.27 -4.48 -16.78
C ALA A 341 12.47 -4.29 -17.72
N GLY A 342 12.26 -3.64 -18.88
CA GLY A 342 13.33 -3.29 -19.81
C GLY A 342 14.37 -2.32 -19.20
N ALA A 343 13.93 -1.40 -18.33
CA ALA A 343 14.83 -0.49 -17.62
C ALA A 343 15.74 -1.24 -16.63
N VAL A 344 15.21 -2.25 -15.91
CA VAL A 344 16.00 -3.10 -15.01
C VAL A 344 17.01 -3.93 -15.81
N GLU A 345 16.58 -4.52 -16.93
CA GLU A 345 17.47 -5.26 -17.83
C GLU A 345 18.60 -4.38 -18.37
N ALA A 346 18.29 -3.16 -18.81
CA ALA A 346 19.29 -2.19 -19.26
C ALA A 346 20.28 -1.79 -18.15
N ARG A 347 19.79 -1.67 -16.90
CA ARG A 347 20.63 -1.39 -15.73
C ARG A 347 21.67 -2.49 -15.47
N ARG A 348 21.30 -3.76 -15.65
CA ARG A 348 22.20 -4.94 -15.48
C ARG A 348 23.33 -5.00 -16.49
N ASN A 349 23.15 -4.37 -17.65
CA ASN A 349 24.14 -4.36 -18.74
C ASN A 349 25.13 -3.19 -18.63
N LYS A 350 25.08 -2.40 -17.53
CA LYS A 350 26.01 -1.31 -17.22
C LYS A 350 26.96 -1.69 -16.09
#